data_438d183e3e7b018956ea14fda961bc05
#
_entry.id   438d183e3e7b018956ea14fda961bc05
#
_cell.length_a   1.000
_cell.length_b   1.000
_cell.length_c   1.000
_cell.angle_alpha   90.00
_cell.angle_beta   90.00
_cell.angle_gamma   90.00
#
_symmetry.space_group_name_H-M   'P 1'
#
loop_
_entity.id
_entity.type
_entity.pdbx_description
1 polymer ?
#
loop_
_entity_poly.entity_id
_entity_poly.type
_entity_poly.pdbx_seq_one_letter_code
_entity_poly.pdbx_strand_id
1 'polypeptide(L)'
;MLLLLTHLSVASALARPHRPVLTRRAVAACGLASASSLLTASSASASGTSRTEGYAVQRPEREWAYVLSGEQYYILRSGGTEQPNTSPLYKEARAGTFGCAGCTAPLFSSEAKFESGTGWPSFATALPAVEVVKINPLLAAIGGTEVRCGRCGGHLGDLFRDGALFVGTAAAESGKRYCIDGGALAFRPADGGELVYGEAPAKVRQSE
;
A
#
# COMPACT_ATOMS: atom_id res chain seq x y z
N MET A 1 24.66 -7.14 60.08
CA MET A 1 26.01 -6.62 60.34
C MET A 1 26.50 -5.97 59.09
N LEU A 2 26.47 -4.70 59.18
CA LEU A 2 27.33 -3.58 58.71
C LEU A 2 27.34 -3.37 57.20
N LEU A 3 26.58 -2.39 56.66
CA LEU A 3 26.90 -0.94 56.51
C LEU A 3 28.24 -0.67 55.84
N LEU A 4 28.17 -0.06 54.64
CA LEU A 4 28.86 1.20 54.42
C LEU A 4 28.36 1.88 53.13
N LEU A 5 27.78 3.06 53.34
CA LEU A 5 27.53 4.13 52.39
C LEU A 5 28.84 4.80 51.99
N THR A 6 28.96 5.25 50.74
CA THR A 6 29.76 6.47 50.46
C THR A 6 29.07 7.30 49.38
N HIS A 7 28.81 8.52 49.81
CA HIS A 7 28.41 9.70 49.04
C HIS A 7 29.59 10.24 48.23
N LEU A 8 29.29 10.99 47.20
CA LEU A 8 29.77 12.36 46.83
C LEU A 8 29.56 12.55 45.33
N SER A 9 29.05 13.59 44.83
CA SER A 9 28.85 15.01 45.02
C SER A 9 29.01 15.70 43.66
N VAL A 10 27.95 16.29 43.25
CA VAL A 10 27.71 17.55 42.54
C VAL A 10 28.92 18.29 41.94
N ALA A 11 28.82 18.66 40.67
CA ALA A 11 29.31 19.91 40.15
C ALA A 11 28.43 20.45 39.01
N SER A 12 27.71 21.48 39.35
CA SER A 12 26.93 22.36 38.50
C SER A 12 27.87 23.33 37.79
N ALA A 13 27.77 23.48 36.49
CA ALA A 13 28.38 24.57 35.74
C ALA A 13 27.34 25.30 34.90
N LEU A 14 26.91 26.44 35.39
CA LEU A 14 26.11 27.46 34.74
C LEU A 14 26.95 28.18 33.69
N ALA A 15 26.53 28.16 32.44
CA ALA A 15 27.02 29.05 31.39
C ALA A 15 25.89 29.98 30.95
N ARG A 16 26.16 31.30 31.06
CA ARG A 16 25.26 32.42 30.79
C ARG A 16 25.08 32.64 29.28
N PRO A 17 23.92 33.15 28.86
CA PRO A 17 23.71 33.52 27.46
C PRO A 17 24.23 34.92 27.15
N HIS A 18 25.02 35.06 26.08
CA HIS A 18 25.37 36.33 25.50
C HIS A 18 24.24 36.88 24.65
N ARG A 19 23.80 38.10 24.97
CA ARG A 19 22.92 38.93 24.12
C ARG A 19 23.76 39.63 23.04
N PRO A 20 23.36 39.65 21.76
CA PRO A 20 23.89 40.62 20.82
C PRO A 20 23.02 41.89 20.83
N VAL A 21 23.73 42.99 20.75
CA VAL A 21 23.28 44.37 20.75
C VAL A 21 22.57 44.73 19.43
N LEU A 22 21.39 45.37 19.57
CA LEU A 22 20.69 46.00 18.45
C LEU A 22 21.42 47.27 17.99
N THR A 23 21.79 47.36 16.72
CA THR A 23 22.02 48.63 16.06
C THR A 23 20.91 48.90 15.06
N ARG A 24 20.14 49.95 15.35
CA ARG A 24 19.19 50.57 14.41
C ARG A 24 19.94 51.28 13.30
N ARG A 25 19.60 51.03 12.07
CA ARG A 25 19.61 52.07 11.01
C ARG A 25 18.46 51.86 10.03
N ALA A 26 17.90 52.97 9.70
CA ALA A 26 16.61 53.26 9.15
C ALA A 26 16.52 53.11 7.61
N VAL A 27 15.28 52.79 7.19
CA VAL A 27 14.47 53.39 6.10
C VAL A 27 14.96 53.26 4.67
N ALA A 28 14.22 52.49 3.87
CA ALA A 28 13.61 52.98 2.63
C ALA A 28 12.47 52.08 2.23
N ALA A 29 11.29 52.67 2.11
CA ALA A 29 10.09 52.09 1.56
C ALA A 29 10.19 52.01 0.03
N CYS A 30 9.78 50.89 -0.56
CA CYS A 30 9.13 50.95 -1.88
C CYS A 30 8.46 49.60 -2.21
N GLY A 31 7.20 49.68 -2.62
CA GLY A 31 6.64 48.81 -3.63
C GLY A 31 5.98 47.51 -3.18
N LEU A 32 4.69 47.60 -2.93
CA LEU A 32 3.69 46.51 -2.96
C LEU A 32 3.80 45.73 -4.27
N ALA A 33 4.00 44.41 -4.15
CA ALA A 33 3.49 43.45 -5.10
C ALA A 33 3.22 42.16 -4.35
N SER A 34 2.01 42.03 -3.82
CA SER A 34 1.47 40.77 -3.29
C SER A 34 1.23 39.81 -4.45
N ALA A 35 2.19 38.98 -4.75
CA ALA A 35 1.98 37.81 -5.57
C ALA A 35 1.54 36.68 -4.65
N SER A 36 0.24 36.58 -4.40
CA SER A 36 -0.39 35.38 -3.85
C SER A 36 -0.25 34.27 -4.88
N SER A 37 0.81 33.51 -4.78
CA SER A 37 0.91 32.22 -5.47
C SER A 37 -0.09 31.28 -4.83
N LEU A 38 -1.29 31.24 -5.38
CA LEU A 38 -2.22 30.16 -5.22
C LEU A 38 -1.54 28.89 -5.75
N LEU A 39 -0.98 28.10 -4.84
CA LEU A 39 -0.68 26.70 -5.09
C LEU A 39 -2.03 26.02 -5.35
N THR A 40 -2.47 26.05 -6.60
CA THR A 40 -3.48 25.15 -7.09
C THR A 40 -2.88 23.76 -6.99
N ALA A 41 -3.26 23.02 -5.94
CA ALA A 41 -3.11 21.58 -5.93
C ALA A 41 -3.92 21.07 -7.13
N SER A 42 -3.25 20.91 -8.25
CA SER A 42 -3.78 20.21 -9.40
C SER A 42 -4.02 18.77 -8.95
N SER A 43 -5.25 18.45 -8.59
CA SER A 43 -5.72 17.07 -8.52
C SER A 43 -5.67 16.54 -9.94
N ALA A 44 -4.50 16.06 -10.35
CA ALA A 44 -4.35 15.31 -11.58
C ALA A 44 -5.23 14.08 -11.45
N SER A 45 -6.38 14.15 -12.09
CA SER A 45 -7.24 13.02 -12.34
C SER A 45 -6.39 12.02 -13.12
N ALA A 46 -5.90 10.98 -12.47
CA ALA A 46 -5.16 9.92 -13.10
C ALA A 46 -6.10 9.20 -14.08
N SER A 47 -6.16 9.70 -15.31
CA SER A 47 -6.79 8.99 -16.40
C SER A 47 -5.80 7.97 -16.94
N GLY A 48 -5.90 6.79 -16.41
CA GLY A 48 -5.98 5.59 -17.22
C GLY A 48 -4.79 4.84 -17.51
N THR A 49 -3.56 4.96 -17.64
CA THR A 49 -2.64 3.89 -18.08
C THR A 49 -1.30 3.85 -17.35
N SER A 50 -0.84 4.91 -16.77
CA SER A 50 0.42 4.94 -16.01
C SER A 50 0.25 4.23 -14.66
N ARG A 51 1.17 3.30 -14.35
CA ARG A 51 1.29 2.70 -13.00
C ARG A 51 2.35 3.41 -12.15
N THR A 52 2.88 4.54 -12.63
CA THR A 52 3.98 5.25 -11.98
C THR A 52 3.62 6.68 -11.60
N GLU A 53 2.85 7.38 -12.40
CA GLU A 53 2.56 8.80 -12.21
C GLU A 53 1.30 9.04 -11.37
N GLY A 54 1.32 10.05 -10.53
CA GLY A 54 0.18 10.45 -9.72
C GLY A 54 0.01 9.71 -8.39
N TYR A 55 0.88 8.74 -8.07
CA TYR A 55 0.82 7.97 -6.83
C TYR A 55 1.79 8.51 -5.76
N ALA A 56 1.45 8.33 -4.49
CA ALA A 56 2.26 8.82 -3.37
C ALA A 56 3.60 8.08 -3.23
N VAL A 57 3.66 6.81 -3.62
CA VAL A 57 4.89 6.00 -3.64
C VAL A 57 5.29 5.80 -5.10
N GLN A 58 6.33 6.52 -5.51
CA GLN A 58 6.90 6.43 -6.85
C GLN A 58 8.36 5.98 -6.75
N ARG A 59 8.74 5.06 -7.62
CA ARG A 59 10.11 4.58 -7.78
C ARG A 59 10.40 4.41 -9.26
N PRO A 60 11.64 4.68 -9.71
CA PRO A 60 12.08 4.26 -11.04
C PRO A 60 11.91 2.74 -11.22
N GLU A 61 11.63 2.28 -12.44
CA GLU A 61 11.40 0.85 -12.72
C GLU A 61 12.55 -0.05 -12.27
N ARG A 62 13.80 0.42 -12.39
CA ARG A 62 14.99 -0.30 -11.89
C ARG A 62 14.96 -0.54 -10.38
N GLU A 63 14.37 0.40 -9.60
CA GLU A 63 14.24 0.23 -8.15
C GLU A 63 13.12 -0.75 -7.81
N TRP A 64 12.01 -0.70 -8.55
CA TRP A 64 10.97 -1.70 -8.42
C TRP A 64 11.50 -3.11 -8.71
N ALA A 65 12.28 -3.28 -9.80
CA ALA A 65 12.90 -4.55 -10.14
C ALA A 65 13.93 -5.04 -9.10
N TYR A 66 14.49 -4.13 -8.30
CA TYR A 66 15.41 -4.50 -7.22
C TYR A 66 14.69 -4.91 -5.92
N VAL A 67 13.60 -4.24 -5.56
CA VAL A 67 12.89 -4.47 -4.28
C VAL A 67 11.79 -5.52 -4.36
N LEU A 68 11.30 -5.84 -5.55
CA LEU A 68 10.28 -6.85 -5.80
C LEU A 68 10.92 -8.14 -6.30
N SER A 69 10.30 -9.27 -5.96
CA SER A 69 10.62 -10.51 -6.65
C SER A 69 10.19 -10.46 -8.12
N GLY A 70 10.66 -11.39 -8.94
CA GLY A 70 10.26 -11.44 -10.35
C GLY A 70 8.75 -11.60 -10.54
N GLU A 71 8.08 -12.39 -9.69
CA GLU A 71 6.63 -12.59 -9.74
C GLU A 71 5.87 -11.35 -9.28
N GLN A 72 6.29 -10.75 -8.15
CA GLN A 72 5.72 -9.47 -7.68
C GLN A 72 5.86 -8.35 -8.71
N TYR A 73 7.03 -8.24 -9.35
CA TYR A 73 7.25 -7.27 -10.41
C TYR A 73 6.35 -7.53 -11.62
N TYR A 74 6.26 -8.78 -12.07
CA TYR A 74 5.39 -9.18 -13.18
C TYR A 74 3.93 -8.80 -12.93
N ILE A 75 3.41 -9.04 -11.73
CA ILE A 75 2.04 -8.68 -11.37
C ILE A 75 1.91 -7.16 -11.16
N LEU A 76 2.61 -6.60 -10.17
CA LEU A 76 2.42 -5.22 -9.74
C LEU A 76 2.81 -4.18 -10.78
N ARG A 77 3.84 -4.43 -11.60
CA ARG A 77 4.38 -3.42 -12.53
C ARG A 77 4.04 -3.72 -13.99
N SER A 78 4.03 -4.98 -14.39
CA SER A 78 3.71 -5.37 -15.77
C SER A 78 2.23 -5.66 -15.99
N GLY A 79 1.40 -5.79 -14.92
CA GLY A 79 -0.03 -6.12 -15.03
C GLY A 79 -0.26 -7.57 -15.43
N GLY A 80 0.65 -8.45 -15.00
CA GLY A 80 0.50 -9.89 -15.19
C GLY A 80 -0.43 -10.51 -14.15
N THR A 81 -0.75 -11.79 -14.34
CA THR A 81 -1.57 -12.60 -13.43
C THR A 81 -0.84 -13.90 -13.12
N GLU A 82 -0.85 -14.31 -11.87
CA GLU A 82 -0.32 -15.60 -11.44
C GLU A 82 -1.19 -16.77 -11.88
N GLN A 83 -0.66 -17.99 -11.81
CA GLN A 83 -1.46 -19.18 -12.05
C GLN A 83 -2.47 -19.40 -10.90
N PRO A 84 -3.68 -19.90 -11.17
CA PRO A 84 -4.66 -20.18 -10.14
C PRO A 84 -4.14 -21.23 -9.15
N ASN A 85 -4.50 -21.10 -7.87
CA ASN A 85 -4.13 -22.00 -6.77
C ASN A 85 -2.63 -22.06 -6.43
N THR A 86 -1.81 -21.12 -6.89
CA THR A 86 -0.37 -21.10 -6.59
C THR A 86 -0.03 -20.27 -5.37
N SER A 87 -0.77 -19.20 -5.11
CA SER A 87 -0.52 -18.35 -3.95
C SER A 87 -0.89 -19.01 -2.62
N PRO A 88 0.00 -18.99 -1.62
CA PRO A 88 -0.34 -19.43 -0.25
C PRO A 88 -1.48 -18.59 0.36
N LEU A 89 -1.65 -17.34 -0.06
CA LEU A 89 -2.70 -16.46 0.45
C LEU A 89 -4.11 -16.81 -0.07
N TYR A 90 -4.22 -17.67 -1.10
CA TYR A 90 -5.53 -18.16 -1.54
C TYR A 90 -6.30 -18.82 -0.38
N LYS A 91 -5.64 -19.68 0.39
CA LYS A 91 -6.24 -20.39 1.53
C LYS A 91 -5.99 -19.71 2.89
N GLU A 92 -5.41 -18.51 2.93
CA GLU A 92 -5.17 -17.79 4.18
C GLU A 92 -6.50 -17.40 4.83
N ALA A 93 -6.75 -17.87 6.05
CA ALA A 93 -8.01 -17.68 6.78
C ALA A 93 -7.82 -17.04 8.17
N ARG A 94 -6.58 -16.75 8.58
CA ARG A 94 -6.32 -16.09 9.87
C ARG A 94 -6.84 -14.65 9.87
N ALA A 95 -7.17 -14.15 11.06
CA ALA A 95 -7.47 -12.74 11.23
C ALA A 95 -6.24 -11.87 10.92
N GLY A 96 -6.43 -10.80 10.13
CA GLY A 96 -5.33 -9.92 9.75
C GLY A 96 -5.67 -8.99 8.60
N THR A 97 -4.61 -8.39 8.04
CA THR A 97 -4.72 -7.41 6.95
C THR A 97 -3.85 -7.82 5.77
N PHE A 98 -4.42 -7.79 4.58
CA PHE A 98 -3.72 -7.96 3.32
C PHE A 98 -3.26 -6.59 2.82
N GLY A 99 -1.96 -6.40 2.74
CA GLY A 99 -1.31 -5.19 2.25
C GLY A 99 -0.73 -5.38 0.85
N CYS A 100 -0.37 -4.29 0.20
CA CYS A 100 0.36 -4.31 -1.06
C CYS A 100 1.78 -4.85 -0.84
N ALA A 101 2.20 -5.85 -1.62
CA ALA A 101 3.56 -6.39 -1.53
C ALA A 101 4.63 -5.35 -1.91
N GLY A 102 4.29 -4.35 -2.74
CA GLY A 102 5.23 -3.33 -3.16
C GLY A 102 5.39 -2.13 -2.22
N CYS A 103 4.33 -1.74 -1.49
CA CYS A 103 4.37 -0.51 -0.67
C CYS A 103 3.73 -0.65 0.71
N THR A 104 3.32 -1.85 1.08
CA THR A 104 2.71 -2.20 2.39
C THR A 104 1.41 -1.46 2.73
N ALA A 105 0.81 -0.71 1.80
CA ALA A 105 -0.48 -0.07 2.01
C ALA A 105 -1.55 -1.13 2.35
N PRO A 106 -2.38 -0.94 3.40
CA PRO A 106 -3.45 -1.88 3.73
C PRO A 106 -4.53 -1.85 2.65
N LEU A 107 -4.86 -3.01 2.08
CA LEU A 107 -5.76 -3.14 0.93
C LEU A 107 -7.06 -3.85 1.28
N PHE A 108 -6.99 -4.94 2.05
CA PHE A 108 -8.15 -5.74 2.39
C PHE A 108 -8.06 -6.25 3.84
N SER A 109 -9.23 -6.38 4.50
CA SER A 109 -9.35 -7.09 5.77
C SER A 109 -9.63 -8.57 5.53
N SER A 110 -9.14 -9.43 6.42
CA SER A 110 -9.50 -10.86 6.43
C SER A 110 -11.01 -11.09 6.58
N GLU A 111 -11.72 -10.17 7.22
CA GLU A 111 -13.19 -10.23 7.37
C GLU A 111 -13.93 -10.10 6.03
N ALA A 112 -13.30 -9.42 5.05
CA ALA A 112 -13.87 -9.28 3.72
C ALA A 112 -13.54 -10.46 2.80
N LYS A 113 -12.61 -11.35 3.21
CA LYS A 113 -12.17 -12.48 2.40
C LYS A 113 -13.23 -13.60 2.39
N PHE A 114 -13.43 -14.19 1.23
CA PHE A 114 -14.30 -15.35 1.08
C PHE A 114 -13.74 -16.34 0.06
N GLU A 115 -14.23 -17.58 0.12
CA GLU A 115 -13.84 -18.63 -0.82
C GLU A 115 -14.69 -18.53 -2.09
N SER A 116 -14.07 -18.15 -3.20
CA SER A 116 -14.74 -18.01 -4.49
C SER A 116 -14.60 -19.25 -5.40
N GLY A 117 -13.70 -20.17 -5.07
CA GLY A 117 -13.40 -21.33 -5.91
C GLY A 117 -12.63 -20.99 -7.19
N THR A 118 -12.23 -19.73 -7.40
CA THR A 118 -11.55 -19.28 -8.64
C THR A 118 -10.05 -19.57 -8.65
N GLY A 119 -9.46 -19.82 -7.48
CA GLY A 119 -8.02 -20.08 -7.33
C GLY A 119 -7.19 -18.83 -6.97
N TRP A 120 -7.83 -17.68 -6.83
CA TRP A 120 -7.21 -16.43 -6.38
C TRP A 120 -7.89 -15.90 -5.12
N PRO A 121 -7.15 -15.20 -4.21
CA PRO A 121 -7.71 -14.51 -3.07
C PRO A 121 -8.88 -13.61 -3.48
N SER A 122 -10.04 -13.77 -2.86
CA SER A 122 -11.26 -13.04 -3.21
C SER A 122 -11.82 -12.30 -2.01
N PHE A 123 -12.22 -11.02 -2.23
CA PHE A 123 -12.71 -10.14 -1.18
C PHE A 123 -14.03 -9.47 -1.60
N ALA A 124 -14.96 -9.33 -0.66
CA ALA A 124 -16.26 -8.68 -0.87
C ALA A 124 -16.20 -7.15 -0.84
N THR A 125 -15.27 -6.61 -0.05
CA THR A 125 -15.05 -5.17 0.14
C THR A 125 -13.56 -4.86 0.19
N ALA A 126 -13.21 -3.61 -0.07
CA ALA A 126 -11.83 -3.14 -0.07
C ALA A 126 -11.63 -1.98 0.93
N LEU A 127 -10.42 -1.80 1.41
CA LEU A 127 -10.00 -0.66 2.20
C LEU A 127 -9.73 0.58 1.30
N PRO A 128 -9.67 1.79 1.87
CA PRO A 128 -9.56 3.05 1.10
C PRO A 128 -8.34 3.16 0.16
N ALA A 129 -7.28 2.39 0.40
CA ALA A 129 -6.10 2.39 -0.44
C ALA A 129 -6.24 1.55 -1.72
N VAL A 130 -7.39 0.96 -1.99
CA VAL A 130 -7.69 0.26 -3.24
C VAL A 130 -8.34 1.21 -4.22
N GLU A 131 -7.77 1.28 -5.42
CA GLU A 131 -8.29 2.05 -6.55
C GLU A 131 -8.92 1.10 -7.58
N VAL A 132 -10.11 1.44 -8.05
CA VAL A 132 -10.75 0.77 -9.19
C VAL A 132 -10.60 1.68 -10.40
N VAL A 133 -9.89 1.21 -11.41
CA VAL A 133 -9.61 1.99 -12.62
C VAL A 133 -10.92 2.24 -13.38
N LYS A 134 -11.18 3.50 -13.71
CA LYS A 134 -12.40 3.86 -14.44
C LYS A 134 -12.29 3.41 -15.89
N ILE A 135 -13.18 2.53 -16.32
CA ILE A 135 -13.31 2.08 -17.71
C ILE A 135 -14.74 2.30 -18.19
N ASN A 136 -14.97 2.09 -19.48
CA ASN A 136 -16.31 2.11 -20.04
C ASN A 136 -17.20 1.11 -19.28
N PRO A 137 -18.40 1.54 -18.78
CA PRO A 137 -19.29 0.67 -18.01
C PRO A 137 -19.71 -0.60 -18.72
N LEU A 138 -19.82 -0.58 -20.06
CA LEU A 138 -20.18 -1.75 -20.86
C LEU A 138 -19.06 -2.81 -20.83
N LEU A 139 -17.80 -2.38 -20.91
CA LEU A 139 -16.65 -3.29 -20.78
C LEU A 139 -16.53 -3.83 -19.35
N ALA A 140 -16.81 -2.99 -18.35
CA ALA A 140 -16.83 -3.41 -16.93
C ALA A 140 -17.90 -4.47 -16.62
N ALA A 141 -18.99 -4.52 -17.39
CA ALA A 141 -20.07 -5.48 -17.20
C ALA A 141 -19.74 -6.87 -17.77
N ILE A 142 -18.87 -6.95 -18.76
CA ILE A 142 -18.54 -8.19 -19.48
C ILE A 142 -17.26 -8.83 -18.95
N GLY A 143 -16.30 -7.99 -18.55
CA GLY A 143 -15.00 -8.39 -18.00
C GLY A 143 -14.76 -7.79 -16.63
N GLY A 144 -13.66 -8.14 -15.98
CA GLY A 144 -13.21 -7.51 -14.76
C GLY A 144 -12.84 -6.03 -14.99
N THR A 145 -12.85 -5.25 -13.92
CA THR A 145 -12.34 -3.89 -13.90
C THR A 145 -11.03 -3.87 -13.13
N GLU A 146 -9.96 -3.42 -13.77
CA GLU A 146 -8.64 -3.41 -13.12
C GLU A 146 -8.68 -2.74 -11.75
N VAL A 147 -8.07 -3.40 -10.78
CA VAL A 147 -7.88 -2.94 -9.41
C VAL A 147 -6.39 -2.65 -9.20
N ARG A 148 -6.10 -1.48 -8.64
CA ARG A 148 -4.74 -1.04 -8.33
C ARG A 148 -4.56 -0.63 -6.88
N CYS A 149 -3.33 -0.65 -6.42
CA CYS A 149 -2.96 0.01 -5.18
C CYS A 149 -2.99 1.52 -5.39
N GLY A 150 -3.91 2.24 -4.75
CA GLY A 150 -4.04 3.69 -4.83
C GLY A 150 -2.85 4.46 -4.23
N ARG A 151 -1.89 3.77 -3.61
CA ARG A 151 -0.69 4.39 -3.06
C ARG A 151 0.53 4.29 -3.98
N CYS A 152 0.69 3.21 -4.74
CA CYS A 152 1.86 3.00 -5.61
C CYS A 152 1.51 2.68 -7.07
N GLY A 153 0.23 2.58 -7.42
CA GLY A 153 -0.23 2.28 -8.77
C GLY A 153 -0.05 0.83 -9.19
N GLY A 154 0.45 -0.04 -8.32
CA GLY A 154 0.66 -1.46 -8.64
C GLY A 154 -0.64 -2.17 -8.97
N HIS A 155 -0.64 -2.97 -10.05
CA HIS A 155 -1.74 -3.84 -10.41
C HIS A 155 -1.99 -4.88 -9.30
N LEU A 156 -3.26 -5.12 -8.96
CA LEU A 156 -3.63 -6.06 -7.91
C LEU A 156 -4.49 -7.21 -8.43
N GLY A 157 -5.19 -7.03 -9.52
CA GLY A 157 -6.19 -7.95 -10.06
C GLY A 157 -7.41 -7.20 -10.60
N ASP A 158 -8.59 -7.80 -10.50
CA ASP A 158 -9.82 -7.29 -11.08
C ASP A 158 -11.01 -7.30 -10.13
N LEU A 159 -11.89 -6.31 -10.30
CA LEU A 159 -13.21 -6.25 -9.68
C LEU A 159 -14.26 -6.79 -10.64
N PHE A 160 -14.98 -7.81 -10.22
CA PHE A 160 -16.17 -8.36 -10.89
C PHE A 160 -17.44 -7.96 -10.14
N ARG A 161 -18.55 -7.88 -10.87
CA ARG A 161 -19.88 -7.56 -10.34
C ARG A 161 -20.77 -8.80 -10.25
N ASP A 162 -20.17 -9.93 -9.98
CA ASP A 162 -20.79 -11.25 -9.87
C ASP A 162 -20.93 -11.72 -8.42
N GLY A 163 -20.73 -10.82 -7.46
CA GLY A 163 -20.81 -11.13 -6.01
C GLY A 163 -22.08 -11.87 -5.60
N ALA A 164 -23.22 -11.53 -6.22
CA ALA A 164 -24.50 -12.19 -5.94
C ALA A 164 -24.52 -13.71 -6.18
N LEU A 165 -23.58 -14.24 -6.96
CA LEU A 165 -23.45 -15.68 -7.20
C LEU A 165 -22.87 -16.45 -6.01
N PHE A 166 -22.23 -15.76 -5.07
CA PHE A 166 -21.58 -16.36 -3.90
C PHE A 166 -22.48 -16.31 -2.66
N VAL A 167 -23.61 -17.03 -2.74
CA VAL A 167 -24.64 -17.05 -1.71
C VAL A 167 -24.04 -17.44 -0.35
N GLY A 168 -24.46 -16.74 0.72
CA GLY A 168 -23.96 -16.97 2.08
C GLY A 168 -22.62 -16.31 2.41
N THR A 169 -22.08 -15.49 1.50
CA THR A 169 -20.87 -14.69 1.72
C THR A 169 -21.17 -13.20 1.71
N ALA A 170 -20.28 -12.38 2.27
CA ALA A 170 -20.37 -10.93 2.20
C ALA A 170 -20.34 -10.40 0.74
N ALA A 171 -19.85 -11.19 -0.22
CA ALA A 171 -19.88 -10.83 -1.64
C ALA A 171 -21.31 -10.79 -2.18
N ALA A 172 -22.20 -11.69 -1.72
CA ALA A 172 -23.61 -11.68 -2.12
C ALA A 172 -24.30 -10.36 -1.71
N GLU A 173 -23.94 -9.81 -0.55
CA GLU A 173 -24.52 -8.56 -0.04
C GLU A 173 -23.94 -7.35 -0.78
N SER A 174 -22.64 -7.34 -1.03
CA SER A 174 -21.96 -6.22 -1.72
C SER A 174 -22.18 -6.21 -3.23
N GLY A 175 -22.55 -7.33 -3.82
CA GLY A 175 -22.64 -7.55 -5.26
C GLY A 175 -21.27 -7.54 -5.97
N LYS A 176 -20.16 -7.55 -5.22
CA LYS A 176 -18.78 -7.36 -5.71
C LYS A 176 -17.90 -8.54 -5.35
N ARG A 177 -16.95 -8.82 -6.25
CA ARG A 177 -15.84 -9.74 -5.99
C ARG A 177 -14.55 -9.09 -6.48
N TYR A 178 -13.70 -8.73 -5.55
CA TYR A 178 -12.32 -8.35 -5.82
C TYR A 178 -11.52 -9.64 -5.95
N CYS A 179 -11.14 -10.01 -7.18
CA CYS A 179 -10.33 -11.18 -7.49
C CYS A 179 -8.87 -10.70 -7.60
N ILE A 180 -8.05 -11.03 -6.63
CA ILE A 180 -6.75 -10.38 -6.44
C ILE A 180 -5.64 -11.41 -6.58
N ASP A 181 -4.61 -11.07 -7.37
CA ASP A 181 -3.39 -11.87 -7.46
C ASP A 181 -2.71 -11.93 -6.08
N GLY A 182 -2.49 -13.13 -5.58
CA GLY A 182 -1.89 -13.29 -4.27
C GLY A 182 -0.45 -12.77 -4.24
N GLY A 183 0.31 -12.93 -5.33
CA GLY A 183 1.66 -12.37 -5.45
C GLY A 183 1.73 -10.85 -5.37
N ALA A 184 0.61 -10.14 -5.58
CA ALA A 184 0.51 -8.70 -5.32
C ALA A 184 0.34 -8.35 -3.83
N LEU A 185 0.10 -9.35 -2.97
CA LEU A 185 -0.27 -9.17 -1.58
C LEU A 185 0.81 -9.64 -0.60
N ALA A 186 0.81 -9.02 0.58
CA ALA A 186 1.49 -9.49 1.77
C ALA A 186 0.49 -9.49 2.94
N PHE A 187 0.33 -10.62 3.61
CA PHE A 187 -0.59 -10.78 4.74
C PHE A 187 0.13 -10.54 6.06
N ARG A 188 -0.45 -9.68 6.89
CA ARG A 188 -0.02 -9.40 8.25
C ARG A 188 -1.06 -9.97 9.23
N PRO A 189 -0.71 -11.02 10.00
CA PRO A 189 -1.59 -11.57 11.01
C PRO A 189 -1.90 -10.55 12.12
N ALA A 190 -3.13 -10.59 12.65
CA ALA A 190 -3.55 -9.69 13.73
C ALA A 190 -2.88 -10.02 15.09
N ASP A 191 -2.42 -11.22 15.27
CA ASP A 191 -1.70 -11.69 16.47
C ASP A 191 -0.22 -11.28 16.51
N GLY A 192 0.27 -10.53 15.49
CA GLY A 192 1.64 -10.08 15.40
C GLY A 192 2.62 -11.13 14.84
N GLY A 193 2.10 -12.19 14.22
CA GLY A 193 2.91 -13.20 13.53
C GLY A 193 3.69 -12.64 12.35
N GLU A 194 4.55 -13.49 11.74
CA GLU A 194 5.37 -13.10 10.59
C GLU A 194 4.54 -12.68 9.39
N LEU A 195 5.09 -11.74 8.61
CA LEU A 195 4.49 -11.30 7.35
C LEU A 195 4.59 -12.43 6.32
N VAL A 196 3.47 -12.76 5.70
CA VAL A 196 3.38 -13.81 4.68
C VAL A 196 3.19 -13.16 3.32
N TYR A 197 4.16 -13.35 2.42
CA TYR A 197 4.02 -12.92 1.03
C TYR A 197 3.20 -13.93 0.22
N GLY A 198 2.43 -13.42 -0.72
CA GLY A 198 1.51 -14.22 -1.50
C GLY A 198 2.10 -14.84 -2.76
N GLU A 199 3.36 -14.61 -3.04
CA GLU A 199 4.03 -15.28 -4.17
C GLU A 199 4.23 -16.78 -3.89
N ALA A 200 4.14 -17.60 -4.94
CA ALA A 200 4.42 -19.01 -4.83
C ALA A 200 5.87 -19.24 -4.35
N PRO A 201 6.11 -20.23 -3.48
CA PRO A 201 7.45 -20.55 -3.08
C PRO A 201 8.30 -20.91 -4.32
N ALA A 202 9.50 -20.36 -4.38
CA ALA A 202 10.44 -20.65 -5.48
C ALA A 202 10.57 -22.17 -5.66
N LYS A 203 10.32 -22.65 -6.87
CA LYS A 203 10.56 -24.05 -7.20
C LYS A 203 12.07 -24.31 -7.03
N VAL A 204 12.44 -25.03 -5.99
CA VAL A 204 13.82 -25.53 -5.87
C VAL A 204 14.06 -26.39 -7.09
N ARG A 205 14.93 -25.93 -8.00
CA ARG A 205 15.43 -26.79 -9.09
C ARG A 205 16.16 -27.90 -8.40
N GLN A 206 15.59 -29.10 -8.38
CA GLN A 206 16.32 -30.31 -8.07
C GLN A 206 17.32 -30.44 -9.22
N SER A 207 18.60 -30.25 -8.91
CA SER A 207 19.71 -30.58 -9.82
C SER A 207 19.68 -32.10 -10.01
N GLU A 208 19.23 -32.54 -11.18
CA GLU A 208 19.50 -33.89 -11.66
C GLU A 208 20.98 -34.08 -11.92
#